data_98e27357a32087e9b0fc2beae5104f47
#
_entry.id   98e27357a32087e9b0fc2beae5104f47
#
_cell.length_a   1.000
_cell.length_b   1.000
_cell.length_c   1.000
_cell.angle_alpha   90.00
_cell.angle_beta   90.00
_cell.angle_gamma   90.00
#
_symmetry.space_group_name_H-M   'P 1'
#
loop_
_entity.id
_entity.type
_entity.pdbx_description
1 polymer ?
#
loop_
_entity_poly.entity_id
_entity_poly.type
_entity_poly.pdbx_seq_one_letter_code
_entity_poly.pdbx_strand_id
1 'polypeptide(L)'
;MALREFNQIINEIDQSNKLNIIDNNNKEEKKDYLEIEINDNKKNEFYNNYIPFKKFGITFCKIGRNLCFNFDQNFIPKFVIGPHWYFFFIMNIIVIVLSVYLYKSFINISSQFMIFGYFICLFVIIIFYYSSFLLNPGLVLNKISNNENCSYCGICKVYYNYNQKVSHCTFCDVCIEGFDHHCVWVGKCIGKNNIKPFYGILIAVAITYLFIVISFIVLFISK
;
A
#
# COMPACT_ATOMS: atom_id res chain seq x y z
N MET A 1 2.69 -16.13 -27.60
CA MET A 1 1.46 -15.67 -28.27
C MET A 1 0.95 -14.37 -27.64
N ALA A 2 0.62 -14.30 -26.38
CA ALA A 2 0.11 -13.09 -25.69
C ALA A 2 1.01 -11.83 -25.76
N LEU A 3 2.33 -11.96 -25.80
CA LEU A 3 3.26 -10.84 -25.93
C LEU A 3 3.25 -10.19 -27.32
N ARG A 4 2.97 -10.97 -28.37
CA ARG A 4 2.84 -10.45 -29.74
C ARG A 4 1.53 -9.70 -29.95
N GLU A 5 0.42 -10.22 -29.43
CA GLU A 5 -0.88 -9.56 -29.47
C GLU A 5 -0.87 -8.25 -28.66
N PHE A 6 -0.21 -8.24 -27.51
CA PHE A 6 -0.06 -7.04 -26.68
C PHE A 6 0.75 -5.94 -27.37
N ASN A 7 1.86 -6.27 -28.04
CA ASN A 7 2.67 -5.32 -28.80
C ASN A 7 1.93 -4.83 -30.07
N GLN A 8 1.07 -5.65 -30.64
CA GLN A 8 0.24 -5.26 -31.79
C GLN A 8 -0.82 -4.25 -31.37
N ILE A 9 -1.48 -4.43 -30.23
CA ILE A 9 -2.45 -3.47 -29.65
C ILE A 9 -1.77 -2.13 -29.31
N ILE A 10 -0.54 -2.17 -28.75
CA ILE A 10 0.23 -0.94 -28.46
C ILE A 10 0.57 -0.19 -29.75
N ASN A 11 0.98 -0.90 -30.81
CA ASN A 11 1.29 -0.28 -32.09
C ASN A 11 0.05 0.31 -32.78
N GLU A 12 -1.12 -0.32 -32.66
CA GLU A 12 -2.38 0.20 -33.20
C GLU A 12 -2.86 1.47 -32.46
N ILE A 13 -2.64 1.52 -31.12
CA ILE A 13 -2.93 2.72 -30.32
C ILE A 13 -1.96 3.85 -30.68
N ASP A 14 -0.68 3.55 -30.90
CA ASP A 14 0.34 4.54 -31.27
C ASP A 14 0.12 5.10 -32.70
N GLN A 15 -0.37 4.28 -33.63
CA GLN A 15 -0.75 4.74 -34.97
C GLN A 15 -2.03 5.59 -34.98
N SER A 16 -3.03 5.26 -34.15
CA SER A 16 -4.26 6.06 -34.05
C SER A 16 -4.03 7.45 -33.41
N ASN A 17 -3.03 7.55 -32.50
CA ASN A 17 -2.66 8.84 -31.89
C ASN A 17 -1.81 9.71 -32.79
N LYS A 18 -1.08 9.16 -33.77
CA LYS A 18 -0.32 9.95 -34.77
C LYS A 18 -1.17 10.59 -35.87
N LEU A 19 -2.38 10.12 -36.10
CA LEU A 19 -3.26 10.61 -37.16
C LEU A 19 -4.08 11.87 -36.82
N ASN A 20 -4.08 12.30 -35.57
CA ASN A 20 -4.89 13.46 -35.11
C ASN A 20 -4.07 14.72 -34.77
N ILE A 21 -2.85 14.86 -35.25
CA ILE A 21 -2.01 16.04 -34.98
C ILE A 21 -1.78 16.78 -36.28
N ILE A 22 -2.74 17.58 -36.72
CA ILE A 22 -2.54 18.83 -37.53
C ILE A 22 -3.79 19.69 -37.29
N ASP A 23 -3.77 20.65 -36.39
CA ASP A 23 -4.13 22.05 -36.64
C ASP A 23 -3.85 22.97 -35.42
N ASN A 24 -3.52 24.23 -35.74
CA ASN A 24 -2.85 25.22 -34.92
C ASN A 24 -3.77 26.12 -34.09
N ASN A 25 -3.18 26.68 -33.02
CA ASN A 25 -3.48 27.89 -32.25
C ASN A 25 -4.38 27.75 -31.03
N ASN A 26 -3.71 27.46 -29.87
CA ASN A 26 -3.99 28.19 -28.64
C ASN A 26 -2.99 27.79 -27.49
N LYS A 27 -2.57 28.75 -26.69
CA LYS A 27 -1.60 28.56 -25.58
C LYS A 27 -2.12 27.62 -24.46
N GLU A 28 -3.42 27.47 -24.33
CA GLU A 28 -4.04 26.55 -23.39
C GLU A 28 -3.94 25.08 -23.84
N GLU A 29 -4.19 24.81 -25.13
CA GLU A 29 -3.98 23.48 -25.72
C GLU A 29 -2.55 22.95 -25.52
N LYS A 30 -1.55 23.83 -25.65
CA LYS A 30 -0.15 23.43 -25.48
C LYS A 30 0.20 22.94 -24.06
N LYS A 31 -0.54 23.38 -23.05
CA LYS A 31 -0.38 22.92 -21.67
C LYS A 31 -0.99 21.53 -21.48
N ASP A 32 -2.15 21.29 -22.06
CA ASP A 32 -2.83 20.00 -22.04
C ASP A 32 -2.07 18.95 -22.86
N TYR A 33 -1.51 19.32 -24.04
CA TYR A 33 -0.65 18.44 -24.84
C TYR A 33 0.64 18.06 -24.12
N LEU A 34 1.28 18.99 -23.42
CA LEU A 34 2.49 18.70 -22.62
C LEU A 34 2.19 17.76 -21.45
N GLU A 35 1.05 17.90 -20.78
CA GLU A 35 0.62 16.98 -19.73
C GLU A 35 0.30 15.58 -20.27
N ILE A 36 -0.30 15.47 -21.46
CA ILE A 36 -0.58 14.19 -22.13
C ILE A 36 0.72 13.52 -22.55
N GLU A 37 1.65 14.24 -23.17
CA GLU A 37 2.93 13.71 -23.63
C GLU A 37 3.83 13.27 -22.45
N ILE A 38 3.84 14.03 -21.35
CA ILE A 38 4.53 13.67 -20.10
C ILE A 38 3.90 12.41 -19.47
N ASN A 39 2.57 12.27 -19.55
CA ASN A 39 1.87 11.12 -19.01
C ASN A 39 2.15 9.86 -19.83
N ASP A 40 2.19 9.95 -21.15
CA ASP A 40 2.50 8.83 -22.03
C ASP A 40 3.97 8.41 -21.93
N ASN A 41 4.91 9.33 -21.77
CA ASN A 41 6.31 9.01 -21.51
C ASN A 41 6.50 8.31 -20.16
N LYS A 42 5.84 8.75 -19.10
CA LYS A 42 5.83 8.06 -17.80
C LYS A 42 5.20 6.67 -17.88
N LYS A 43 4.12 6.54 -18.65
CA LYS A 43 3.45 5.26 -18.90
C LYS A 43 4.38 4.27 -19.60
N ASN A 44 5.02 4.71 -20.68
CA ASN A 44 5.97 3.90 -21.43
C ASN A 44 7.18 3.50 -20.57
N GLU A 45 7.72 4.41 -19.76
CA GLU A 45 8.81 4.12 -18.83
C GLU A 45 8.38 3.11 -17.76
N PHE A 46 7.14 3.22 -17.22
CA PHE A 46 6.60 2.26 -16.27
C PHE A 46 6.46 0.88 -16.90
N TYR A 47 5.86 0.75 -18.08
CA TYR A 47 5.66 -0.53 -18.76
C TYR A 47 6.97 -1.17 -19.23
N ASN A 48 8.01 -0.41 -19.53
CA ASN A 48 9.34 -0.93 -19.84
C ASN A 48 10.05 -1.54 -18.63
N ASN A 49 9.73 -1.08 -17.41
CA ASN A 49 10.35 -1.56 -16.18
C ASN A 49 9.51 -2.61 -15.43
N TYR A 50 8.19 -2.62 -15.64
CA TYR A 50 7.26 -3.47 -14.89
C TYR A 50 6.23 -4.09 -15.83
N ILE A 51 6.04 -5.40 -15.75
CA ILE A 51 5.07 -6.13 -16.57
C ILE A 51 3.72 -6.17 -15.85
N PRO A 52 2.73 -5.33 -16.24
CA PRO A 52 1.40 -5.39 -15.66
C PRO A 52 0.61 -6.57 -16.24
N PHE A 53 -0.31 -7.11 -15.46
CA PHE A 53 -1.30 -8.07 -15.91
C PHE A 53 -2.69 -7.68 -15.42
N LYS A 54 -3.73 -8.00 -16.21
CA LYS A 54 -5.12 -7.73 -15.83
C LYS A 54 -5.79 -9.02 -15.35
N LYS A 55 -6.49 -8.93 -14.22
CA LYS A 55 -7.34 -10.01 -13.70
C LYS A 55 -8.59 -9.39 -13.08
N PHE A 56 -9.78 -9.89 -13.45
CA PHE A 56 -11.07 -9.35 -12.99
C PHE A 56 -11.24 -7.83 -13.21
N GLY A 57 -10.76 -7.30 -14.34
CA GLY A 57 -10.84 -5.86 -14.66
C GLY A 57 -9.87 -4.95 -13.90
N ILE A 58 -9.08 -5.49 -12.95
CA ILE A 58 -8.09 -4.76 -12.17
C ILE A 58 -6.70 -4.98 -12.77
N THR A 59 -5.92 -3.91 -12.89
CA THR A 59 -4.53 -3.97 -13.30
C THR A 59 -3.65 -4.25 -12.08
N PHE A 60 -2.89 -5.32 -12.16
CA PHE A 60 -1.89 -5.72 -11.18
C PHE A 60 -0.49 -5.58 -11.78
N CYS A 61 0.49 -5.29 -10.94
CA CYS A 61 1.90 -5.27 -11.32
C CYS A 61 2.77 -5.80 -10.18
N LYS A 62 3.80 -6.57 -10.51
CA LYS A 62 4.79 -7.02 -9.55
C LYS A 62 5.95 -6.03 -9.52
N ILE A 63 6.23 -5.43 -8.35
CA ILE A 63 7.34 -4.49 -8.13
C ILE A 63 8.21 -5.03 -7.00
N GLY A 64 9.44 -5.44 -7.33
CA GLY A 64 10.26 -6.24 -6.44
C GLY A 64 9.53 -7.54 -6.08
N ARG A 65 9.36 -7.81 -4.78
CA ARG A 65 8.59 -8.96 -4.28
C ARG A 65 7.15 -8.61 -3.90
N ASN A 66 6.68 -7.38 -4.21
CA ASN A 66 5.35 -6.91 -3.85
C ASN A 66 4.38 -7.03 -5.01
N LEU A 67 3.10 -7.28 -4.69
CA LEU A 67 1.99 -7.20 -5.63
C LEU A 67 1.31 -5.84 -5.47
N CYS A 68 1.30 -5.06 -6.54
CA CYS A 68 0.78 -3.70 -6.59
C CYS A 68 -0.47 -3.63 -7.45
N PHE A 69 -1.46 -2.84 -7.04
CA PHE A 69 -2.69 -2.65 -7.80
C PHE A 69 -3.36 -1.30 -7.50
N ASN A 70 -4.35 -0.92 -8.32
CA ASN A 70 -5.05 0.36 -8.26
C ASN A 70 -4.06 1.53 -8.36
N PHE A 71 -3.59 1.77 -9.57
CA PHE A 71 -2.62 2.83 -9.89
C PHE A 71 -3.31 4.17 -10.06
N ASP A 72 -2.65 5.24 -9.64
CA ASP A 72 -3.06 6.61 -9.91
C ASP A 72 -2.64 7.06 -11.33
N GLN A 73 -2.92 8.32 -11.68
CA GLN A 73 -2.53 8.91 -12.98
C GLN A 73 -1.01 8.96 -13.20
N ASN A 74 -0.22 8.91 -12.13
CA ASN A 74 1.26 8.88 -12.17
C ASN A 74 1.83 7.46 -12.13
N PHE A 75 1.00 6.43 -12.30
CA PHE A 75 1.37 5.01 -12.18
C PHE A 75 1.95 4.62 -10.81
N ILE A 76 1.58 5.35 -9.77
CA ILE A 76 1.92 5.01 -8.39
C ILE A 76 0.80 4.10 -7.84
N PRO A 77 1.11 2.90 -7.37
CA PRO A 77 0.09 2.00 -6.83
C PRO A 77 -0.46 2.56 -5.53
N LYS A 78 -1.78 2.56 -5.37
CA LYS A 78 -2.45 2.92 -4.11
C LYS A 78 -2.35 1.79 -3.11
N PHE A 79 -2.46 0.54 -3.59
CA PHE A 79 -2.42 -0.66 -2.78
C PHE A 79 -1.23 -1.54 -3.11
N VAL A 80 -0.62 -2.09 -2.06
CA VAL A 80 0.58 -2.91 -2.14
C VAL A 80 0.45 -4.06 -1.14
N ILE A 81 0.57 -5.29 -1.61
CA ILE A 81 0.66 -6.50 -0.79
C ILE A 81 2.12 -6.95 -0.78
N GLY A 82 2.70 -7.10 0.39
CA GLY A 82 4.10 -7.50 0.56
C GLY A 82 4.33 -9.01 0.44
N PRO A 83 5.61 -9.43 0.47
CA PRO A 83 5.98 -10.84 0.28
C PRO A 83 5.53 -11.75 1.42
N HIS A 84 5.34 -11.23 2.62
CA HIS A 84 4.95 -11.99 3.81
C HIS A 84 3.44 -11.89 4.12
N TRP A 85 2.61 -11.72 3.07
CA TRP A 85 1.16 -11.56 3.18
C TRP A 85 0.45 -12.66 3.98
N TYR A 86 0.99 -13.87 4.04
CA TYR A 86 0.43 -14.99 4.80
C TYR A 86 0.42 -14.76 6.31
N PHE A 87 1.38 -13.98 6.87
CA PHE A 87 1.35 -13.61 8.28
C PHE A 87 0.13 -12.75 8.63
N PHE A 88 -0.30 -11.90 7.70
CA PHE A 88 -1.53 -11.14 7.87
C PHE A 88 -2.73 -12.06 8.13
N PHE A 89 -2.87 -13.14 7.36
CA PHE A 89 -3.96 -14.10 7.57
C PHE A 89 -3.81 -14.90 8.86
N ILE A 90 -2.59 -15.32 9.20
CA ILE A 90 -2.31 -15.99 10.48
C ILE A 90 -2.73 -15.11 11.66
N MET A 91 -2.38 -13.82 11.63
CA MET A 91 -2.77 -12.88 12.69
C MET A 91 -4.28 -12.69 12.77
N ASN A 92 -4.98 -12.62 11.64
CA ASN A 92 -6.45 -12.56 11.64
C ASN A 92 -7.07 -13.80 12.31
N ILE A 93 -6.57 -15.01 12.01
CA ILE A 93 -7.04 -16.25 12.65
C ILE A 93 -6.81 -16.19 14.16
N ILE A 94 -5.62 -15.77 14.62
CA ILE A 94 -5.30 -15.63 16.04
C ILE A 94 -6.27 -14.65 16.71
N VAL A 95 -6.51 -13.48 16.11
CA VAL A 95 -7.45 -12.46 16.63
C VAL A 95 -8.86 -13.02 16.73
N ILE A 96 -9.33 -13.76 15.73
CA ILE A 96 -10.67 -14.38 15.73
C ILE A 96 -10.78 -15.40 16.87
N VAL A 97 -9.80 -16.30 17.00
CA VAL A 97 -9.80 -17.34 18.07
C VAL A 97 -9.80 -16.70 19.45
N LEU A 98 -8.93 -15.70 19.68
CA LEU A 98 -8.90 -14.97 20.95
C LEU A 98 -10.20 -14.22 21.23
N SER A 99 -10.81 -13.60 20.19
CA SER A 99 -12.07 -12.88 20.32
C SER A 99 -13.23 -13.82 20.70
N VAL A 100 -13.30 -15.01 20.12
CA VAL A 100 -14.30 -16.04 20.46
C VAL A 100 -14.09 -16.54 21.89
N TYR A 101 -12.84 -16.77 22.29
CA TYR A 101 -12.52 -17.18 23.65
C TYR A 101 -12.92 -16.12 24.69
N LEU A 102 -12.54 -14.87 24.48
CA LEU A 102 -12.91 -13.75 25.35
C LEU A 102 -14.43 -13.57 25.42
N TYR A 103 -15.13 -13.60 24.26
CA TYR A 103 -16.59 -13.51 24.22
C TYR A 103 -17.25 -14.58 25.09
N LYS A 104 -16.85 -15.86 24.96
CA LYS A 104 -17.38 -16.96 25.79
C LYS A 104 -17.09 -16.77 27.25
N SER A 105 -15.92 -16.24 27.61
CA SER A 105 -15.54 -15.97 29.00
C SER A 105 -16.34 -14.82 29.62
N PHE A 106 -16.67 -13.81 28.83
CA PHE A 106 -17.37 -12.61 29.29
C PHE A 106 -18.90 -12.71 29.25
N ILE A 107 -19.49 -13.52 28.38
CA ILE A 107 -20.95 -13.54 28.15
C ILE A 107 -21.76 -13.87 29.41
N ASN A 108 -21.21 -14.69 30.32
CA ASN A 108 -21.88 -15.11 31.55
C ASN A 108 -21.59 -14.21 32.75
N ILE A 109 -20.63 -13.29 32.66
CA ILE A 109 -20.07 -12.55 33.78
C ILE A 109 -20.23 -11.03 33.59
N SER A 110 -20.24 -10.53 32.33
CA SER A 110 -20.16 -9.13 32.04
C SER A 110 -21.49 -8.53 31.62
N SER A 111 -21.63 -7.21 31.83
CA SER A 111 -22.73 -6.46 31.26
C SER A 111 -22.62 -6.40 29.73
N GLN A 112 -23.74 -6.32 29.05
CA GLN A 112 -23.80 -6.18 27.56
C GLN A 112 -22.99 -4.97 27.06
N PHE A 113 -22.88 -3.90 27.87
CA PHE A 113 -22.09 -2.71 27.55
C PHE A 113 -20.59 -3.02 27.44
N MET A 114 -20.03 -3.89 28.29
CA MET A 114 -18.61 -4.27 28.21
C MET A 114 -18.32 -5.09 26.94
N ILE A 115 -19.22 -6.02 26.59
CA ILE A 115 -19.11 -6.80 25.36
C ILE A 115 -19.15 -5.86 24.14
N PHE A 116 -20.09 -4.92 24.11
CA PHE A 116 -20.22 -3.95 23.03
C PHE A 116 -18.98 -3.05 22.91
N GLY A 117 -18.45 -2.53 24.04
CA GLY A 117 -17.22 -1.74 24.05
C GLY A 117 -16.01 -2.51 23.52
N TYR A 118 -15.87 -3.80 23.87
CA TYR A 118 -14.84 -4.65 23.32
C TYR A 118 -14.91 -4.80 21.79
N PHE A 119 -16.11 -5.02 21.24
CA PHE A 119 -16.29 -5.12 19.77
C PHE A 119 -15.99 -3.80 19.05
N ILE A 120 -16.29 -2.64 19.65
CA ILE A 120 -15.90 -1.33 19.10
C ILE A 120 -14.37 -1.23 19.03
N CYS A 121 -13.66 -1.57 20.11
CA CYS A 121 -12.20 -1.54 20.14
C CYS A 121 -11.61 -2.48 19.08
N LEU A 122 -12.14 -3.69 18.96
CA LEU A 122 -11.72 -4.66 17.95
C LEU A 122 -11.95 -4.13 16.52
N PHE A 123 -13.09 -3.51 16.28
CA PHE A 123 -13.40 -2.91 14.96
C PHE A 123 -12.40 -1.82 14.58
N VAL A 124 -12.01 -0.96 15.54
CA VAL A 124 -10.99 0.08 15.31
C VAL A 124 -9.63 -0.54 14.98
N ILE A 125 -9.21 -1.60 15.71
CA ILE A 125 -7.97 -2.33 15.40
C ILE A 125 -8.01 -2.89 13.98
N ILE A 126 -9.12 -3.51 13.58
CA ILE A 126 -9.30 -4.08 12.23
C ILE A 126 -9.13 -3.00 11.16
N ILE A 127 -9.77 -1.84 11.30
CA ILE A 127 -9.66 -0.74 10.34
C ILE A 127 -8.19 -0.32 10.14
N PHE A 128 -7.46 -0.07 11.22
CA PHE A 128 -6.06 0.35 11.12
C PHE A 128 -5.16 -0.77 10.60
N TYR A 129 -5.42 -2.02 10.97
CA TYR A 129 -4.65 -3.17 10.53
C TYR A 129 -4.79 -3.42 9.02
N TYR A 130 -6.02 -3.43 8.49
CA TYR A 130 -6.27 -3.56 7.07
C TYR A 130 -5.76 -2.36 6.27
N SER A 131 -5.88 -1.14 6.81
CA SER A 131 -5.30 0.06 6.20
C SER A 131 -3.78 -0.06 6.10
N SER A 132 -3.10 -0.48 7.16
CA SER A 132 -1.64 -0.67 7.17
C SER A 132 -1.21 -1.78 6.20
N PHE A 133 -1.99 -2.87 6.09
CA PHE A 133 -1.73 -3.98 5.18
C PHE A 133 -1.92 -3.59 3.70
N LEU A 134 -2.93 -2.79 3.36
CA LEU A 134 -3.26 -2.47 1.96
C LEU A 134 -2.49 -1.27 1.43
N LEU A 135 -2.38 -0.18 2.20
CA LEU A 135 -1.80 1.08 1.71
C LEU A 135 -0.36 0.90 1.22
N ASN A 136 -0.03 1.58 0.13
CA ASN A 136 1.35 1.69 -0.35
C ASN A 136 2.26 2.26 0.74
N PRO A 137 3.37 1.59 1.12
CA PRO A 137 4.26 2.09 2.16
C PRO A 137 5.05 3.35 1.77
N GLY A 138 5.04 3.75 0.51
CA GLY A 138 5.86 4.82 -0.05
C GLY A 138 6.91 4.28 -1.01
N LEU A 139 6.50 3.44 -1.96
CA LEU A 139 7.38 2.88 -2.99
C LEU A 139 8.00 4.01 -3.81
N VAL A 140 9.33 3.98 -3.96
CA VAL A 140 10.07 4.90 -4.83
C VAL A 140 10.21 4.26 -6.20
N LEU A 141 9.45 4.77 -7.17
CA LEU A 141 9.39 4.23 -8.54
C LEU A 141 10.00 5.18 -9.57
N ASN A 142 10.04 6.47 -9.27
CA ASN A 142 10.51 7.49 -10.22
C ASN A 142 12.04 7.51 -10.30
N LYS A 143 12.56 7.45 -11.52
CA LYS A 143 13.94 7.83 -11.80
C LYS A 143 14.00 9.35 -11.89
N ILE A 144 14.38 10.02 -10.82
CA ILE A 144 14.72 11.44 -10.89
C ILE A 144 15.97 11.55 -11.77
N SER A 145 16.01 12.55 -12.68
CA SER A 145 17.24 12.82 -13.46
C SER A 145 18.43 13.05 -12.54
N ASN A 146 19.60 12.58 -12.95
CA ASN A 146 20.86 12.67 -12.21
C ASN A 146 21.23 14.15 -11.98
N ASN A 147 20.79 14.73 -10.87
CA ASN A 147 21.13 16.09 -10.43
C ASN A 147 22.10 15.97 -9.24
N GLU A 148 22.89 17.00 -8.99
CA GLU A 148 23.95 17.03 -7.96
C GLU A 148 23.48 16.70 -6.52
N ASN A 149 22.14 16.76 -6.27
CA ASN A 149 21.54 16.50 -4.95
C ASN A 149 20.76 15.16 -4.89
N CYS A 150 21.12 14.18 -5.71
CA CYS A 150 20.43 12.88 -5.74
C CYS A 150 21.30 11.76 -5.19
N SER A 151 20.68 10.87 -4.42
CA SER A 151 21.24 9.58 -4.02
C SER A 151 20.75 8.49 -4.99
N TYR A 152 21.51 7.40 -5.12
CA TYR A 152 21.23 6.32 -6.06
C TYR A 152 21.20 4.96 -5.34
N CYS A 153 20.16 4.16 -5.60
CA CYS A 153 20.11 2.76 -5.19
C CYS A 153 20.56 1.86 -6.35
N GLY A 154 21.73 1.23 -6.22
CA GLY A 154 22.29 0.34 -7.24
C GLY A 154 21.47 -0.92 -7.50
N ILE A 155 20.65 -1.37 -6.53
CA ILE A 155 19.79 -2.55 -6.65
C ILE A 155 18.52 -2.21 -7.44
N CYS A 156 17.77 -1.21 -6.99
CA CYS A 156 16.51 -0.79 -7.64
C CYS A 156 16.74 0.09 -8.89
N LYS A 157 17.97 0.56 -9.11
CA LYS A 157 18.35 1.49 -10.20
C LYS A 157 17.50 2.76 -10.21
N VAL A 158 17.14 3.27 -9.03
CA VAL A 158 16.35 4.49 -8.84
C VAL A 158 17.18 5.59 -8.20
N TYR A 159 16.98 6.82 -8.69
CA TYR A 159 17.51 8.03 -8.06
C TYR A 159 16.44 8.64 -7.17
N TYR A 160 16.82 9.20 -6.05
CA TYR A 160 15.94 9.92 -5.13
C TYR A 160 16.68 11.11 -4.51
N ASN A 161 15.94 12.14 -4.10
CA ASN A 161 16.54 13.32 -3.52
C ASN A 161 17.23 12.97 -2.20
N TYR A 162 18.43 13.49 -1.98
CA TYR A 162 19.22 13.26 -0.76
C TYR A 162 18.46 13.61 0.54
N ASN A 163 17.60 14.64 0.48
CA ASN A 163 16.78 15.05 1.62
C ASN A 163 15.61 14.08 1.90
N GLN A 164 15.29 13.16 0.99
CA GLN A 164 14.29 12.14 1.21
C GLN A 164 14.90 10.99 2.01
N LYS A 165 14.28 10.66 3.14
CA LYS A 165 14.67 9.48 3.92
C LYS A 165 14.23 8.22 3.18
N VAL A 166 15.04 7.73 2.24
CA VAL A 166 14.76 6.53 1.45
C VAL A 166 15.72 5.42 1.86
N SER A 167 15.21 4.21 2.03
CA SER A 167 16.03 3.02 2.28
C SER A 167 15.54 1.84 1.45
N HIS A 168 16.49 1.00 1.00
CA HIS A 168 16.19 -0.25 0.32
C HIS A 168 15.83 -1.34 1.33
N CYS A 169 14.71 -2.02 1.11
CA CYS A 169 14.30 -3.19 1.88
C CYS A 169 14.64 -4.46 1.12
N THR A 170 15.55 -5.27 1.66
CA THR A 170 15.98 -6.56 1.07
C THR A 170 14.87 -7.61 1.05
N PHE A 171 13.91 -7.58 1.98
CA PHE A 171 12.77 -8.49 2.01
C PHE A 171 11.75 -8.19 0.91
N CYS A 172 11.43 -6.91 0.71
CA CYS A 172 10.49 -6.47 -0.32
C CYS A 172 11.16 -6.25 -1.68
N ASP A 173 12.49 -6.12 -1.71
CA ASP A 173 13.32 -5.83 -2.88
C ASP A 173 12.91 -4.52 -3.59
N VAL A 174 12.70 -3.47 -2.80
CA VAL A 174 12.27 -2.13 -3.24
C VAL A 174 12.81 -1.04 -2.34
N CYS A 175 12.88 0.20 -2.87
CA CYS A 175 13.15 1.41 -2.09
C CYS A 175 11.86 2.00 -1.54
N ILE A 176 11.89 2.40 -0.27
CA ILE A 176 10.75 2.97 0.46
C ILE A 176 11.12 4.34 1.00
N GLU A 177 10.29 5.35 0.72
CA GLU A 177 10.39 6.69 1.31
C GLU A 177 9.87 6.66 2.76
N GLY A 178 10.62 7.30 3.67
CA GLY A 178 10.28 7.29 5.09
C GLY A 178 10.30 5.90 5.70
N PHE A 179 11.21 5.03 5.21
CA PHE A 179 11.34 3.65 5.69
C PHE A 179 11.56 3.61 7.20
N ASP A 180 10.70 2.89 7.90
CA ASP A 180 10.80 2.63 9.33
C ASP A 180 11.37 1.22 9.56
N HIS A 181 10.62 0.19 9.18
CA HIS A 181 11.05 -1.21 9.25
C HIS A 181 10.28 -2.10 8.28
N HIS A 182 10.75 -3.34 8.10
CA HIS A 182 9.95 -4.41 7.49
C HIS A 182 9.15 -5.14 8.56
N CYS A 183 7.84 -4.97 8.55
CA CYS A 183 6.95 -5.55 9.54
C CYS A 183 6.39 -6.89 9.05
N VAL A 184 6.86 -7.99 9.62
CA VAL A 184 6.40 -9.34 9.28
C VAL A 184 4.91 -9.50 9.59
N TRP A 185 4.43 -8.94 10.71
CA TRP A 185 3.03 -9.04 11.14
C TRP A 185 2.04 -8.35 10.19
N VAL A 186 2.48 -7.23 9.56
CA VAL A 186 1.73 -6.56 8.49
C VAL A 186 2.01 -7.19 7.13
N GLY A 187 3.08 -7.99 7.01
CA GLY A 187 3.46 -8.70 5.81
C GLY A 187 4.24 -7.87 4.80
N LYS A 188 4.65 -6.63 5.14
CA LYS A 188 5.40 -5.70 4.27
C LYS A 188 6.10 -4.59 5.04
N CYS A 189 6.74 -3.66 4.31
CA CYS A 189 7.37 -2.48 4.90
C CYS A 189 6.37 -1.51 5.51
N ILE A 190 6.81 -0.84 6.58
CA ILE A 190 6.21 0.36 7.14
C ILE A 190 7.07 1.56 6.69
N GLY A 191 6.41 2.57 6.13
CA GLY A 191 7.05 3.77 5.61
C GLY A 191 6.10 4.96 5.58
N LYS A 192 6.47 6.03 4.89
CA LYS A 192 5.81 7.34 4.90
C LYS A 192 4.28 7.30 4.84
N ASN A 193 3.72 6.44 3.99
CA ASN A 193 2.29 6.51 3.69
C ASN A 193 1.43 5.58 4.56
N ASN A 194 2.00 4.52 5.17
CA ASN A 194 1.28 3.59 6.03
C ASN A 194 1.74 3.59 7.50
N ILE A 195 2.65 4.48 7.87
CA ILE A 195 3.13 4.62 9.26
C ILE A 195 2.04 5.12 10.21
N LYS A 196 1.17 6.02 9.74
CA LYS A 196 0.05 6.54 10.56
C LYS A 196 -0.94 5.44 10.97
N PRO A 197 -1.51 4.63 10.04
CA PRO A 197 -2.34 3.50 10.44
C PRO A 197 -1.57 2.47 11.28
N PHE A 198 -0.27 2.27 11.07
CA PHE A 198 0.54 1.39 11.92
C PHE A 198 0.57 1.87 13.37
N TYR A 199 0.85 3.16 13.62
CA TYR A 199 0.75 3.71 14.99
C TYR A 199 -0.69 3.65 15.53
N GLY A 200 -1.69 3.81 14.66
CA GLY A 200 -3.09 3.62 15.03
C GLY A 200 -3.38 2.23 15.58
N ILE A 201 -2.77 1.16 15.02
CA ILE A 201 -2.84 -0.20 15.55
C ILE A 201 -2.29 -0.26 16.97
N LEU A 202 -1.08 0.27 17.19
CA LEU A 202 -0.40 0.21 18.50
C LEU A 202 -1.23 0.91 19.59
N ILE A 203 -1.75 2.09 19.29
CA ILE A 203 -2.61 2.85 20.21
C ILE A 203 -3.91 2.09 20.48
N ALA A 204 -4.59 1.60 19.44
CA ALA A 204 -5.84 0.87 19.59
C ALA A 204 -5.67 -0.42 20.41
N VAL A 205 -4.58 -1.15 20.19
CA VAL A 205 -4.24 -2.34 21.00
C VAL A 205 -4.00 -1.98 22.45
N ALA A 206 -3.27 -0.89 22.75
CA ALA A 206 -3.02 -0.43 24.12
C ALA A 206 -4.33 -0.03 24.82
N ILE A 207 -5.22 0.70 24.12
CA ILE A 207 -6.54 1.07 24.65
C ILE A 207 -7.39 -0.19 24.93
N THR A 208 -7.39 -1.14 24.00
CA THR A 208 -8.14 -2.40 24.16
C THR A 208 -7.63 -3.19 25.35
N TYR A 209 -6.32 -3.26 25.53
CA TYR A 209 -5.71 -3.92 26.69
C TYR A 209 -6.16 -3.27 28.02
N LEU A 210 -6.07 -1.93 28.11
CA LEU A 210 -6.54 -1.18 29.28
C LEU A 210 -8.03 -1.40 29.54
N PHE A 211 -8.85 -1.37 28.50
CA PHE A 211 -10.28 -1.63 28.60
C PHE A 211 -10.56 -3.03 29.18
N ILE A 212 -9.85 -4.07 28.73
CA ILE A 212 -9.98 -5.44 29.23
C ILE A 212 -9.57 -5.51 30.71
N VAL A 213 -8.43 -4.92 31.08
CA VAL A 213 -7.94 -4.91 32.48
C VAL A 213 -8.96 -4.23 33.41
N ILE A 214 -9.45 -3.05 33.05
CA ILE A 214 -10.46 -2.33 33.84
C ILE A 214 -11.74 -3.17 33.97
N SER A 215 -12.19 -3.79 32.88
CA SER A 215 -13.36 -4.66 32.87
C SER A 215 -13.20 -5.82 33.89
N PHE A 216 -12.05 -6.46 33.93
CA PHE A 216 -11.76 -7.51 34.93
C PHE A 216 -11.76 -6.99 36.37
N ILE A 217 -11.17 -5.81 36.62
CA ILE A 217 -11.15 -5.18 37.96
C ILE A 217 -12.58 -4.89 38.43
N VAL A 218 -13.41 -4.27 37.57
CA VAL A 218 -14.81 -3.98 37.90
C VAL A 218 -15.59 -5.23 38.22
N LEU A 219 -15.42 -6.31 37.44
CA LEU A 219 -16.06 -7.60 37.70
C LEU A 219 -15.61 -8.24 38.97
N PHE A 220 -14.34 -8.08 39.37
CA PHE A 220 -13.80 -8.62 40.63
C PHE A 220 -14.36 -7.89 41.86
N ILE A 221 -14.51 -6.55 41.75
CA ILE A 221 -15.02 -5.74 42.88
C ILE A 221 -16.54 -5.90 43.02
N SER A 222 -17.27 -6.21 41.93
CA SER A 222 -18.74 -6.36 41.94
C SER A 222 -19.23 -7.73 42.44
N LYS A 223 -18.32 -8.66 42.74
CA LYS A 223 -18.60 -9.96 43.39
C LYS A 223 -18.44 -9.89 44.88
#